data_b4c7c01dfaf4eb5be51fac82198ac7b8
#
_entry.id   b4c7c01dfaf4eb5be51fac82198ac7b8
#
_cell.length_a   1.000
_cell.length_b   1.000
_cell.length_c   1.000
_cell.angle_alpha   90.00
_cell.angle_beta   90.00
_cell.angle_gamma   90.00
#
_symmetry.space_group_name_H-M   'P 1'
#
loop_
_entity.id
_entity.type
_entity.pdbx_description
1 polymer ?
#
loop_
_entity_poly.entity_id
_entity_poly.type
_entity_poly.pdbx_seq_one_letter_code
_entity_poly.pdbx_strand_id
1 'polypeptide(L)'
;METKKLEIKNFNGRTYQLQTYTVKSGHAPLNKLRPLAIVVPGGSFTHLSVKEGEPVALAYVSRGFNACVVSYNLLQDEGMIYPDAGLDVLSTVNYYRERAAEYQIDPNKIMTIGFSAGGHVVSAANYLADEAEYQESYGYEGDQVRPNATILGYPLTDVHKVAFEIGGRADRALPPDPKLVDTALGVSPKTPPTFIFQSWNDPICLPTNVMAYEEALFQNKVKCEAHMFDIGYHGYSLATPELSTEDIFWQGNPHTARWFNLSLEWLDHLFSGINYDENKDKLTQLYQ
;
A
#
# COMPACT_ATOMS: atom_id res chain seq x y z
N MET A 1 5.97 2.46 23.14
CA MET A 1 5.50 1.68 22.00
C MET A 1 5.26 0.25 22.45
N GLU A 2 4.16 -0.35 22.05
CA GLU A 2 3.87 -1.77 22.26
C GLU A 2 3.93 -2.49 20.92
N THR A 3 4.55 -3.66 20.90
CA THR A 3 4.63 -4.53 19.71
C THR A 3 4.00 -5.87 20.03
N LYS A 4 3.18 -6.39 19.11
CA LYS A 4 2.53 -7.69 19.22
C LYS A 4 2.50 -8.39 17.87
N LYS A 5 2.56 -9.73 17.92
CA LYS A 5 2.14 -10.56 16.80
C LYS A 5 0.70 -10.98 17.03
N LEU A 6 -0.14 -10.74 16.04
CA LEU A 6 -1.54 -11.14 16.05
C LEU A 6 -1.77 -12.17 14.96
N GLU A 7 -2.57 -13.16 15.22
CA GLU A 7 -3.13 -14.06 14.23
C GLU A 7 -4.57 -13.66 13.95
N ILE A 8 -4.88 -13.38 12.70
CA ILE A 8 -6.20 -12.95 12.25
C ILE A 8 -6.66 -13.86 11.14
N LYS A 9 -7.97 -14.05 11.01
CA LYS A 9 -8.57 -14.72 9.86
C LYS A 9 -9.06 -13.69 8.86
N ASN A 10 -8.76 -13.92 7.58
CA ASN A 10 -9.34 -13.15 6.51
C ASN A 10 -10.78 -13.58 6.22
N PHE A 11 -11.45 -12.89 5.31
CA PHE A 11 -12.85 -13.15 4.93
C PHE A 11 -13.06 -14.54 4.27
N ASN A 12 -11.98 -15.17 3.77
CA ASN A 12 -12.01 -16.55 3.26
C ASN A 12 -11.67 -17.60 4.34
N GLY A 13 -11.45 -17.17 5.60
CA GLY A 13 -11.13 -18.05 6.72
C GLY A 13 -9.65 -18.44 6.85
N ARG A 14 -8.79 -17.99 5.94
CA ARG A 14 -7.34 -18.17 6.04
C ARG A 14 -6.78 -17.41 7.23
N THR A 15 -5.92 -18.07 8.03
CA THR A 15 -5.19 -17.42 9.13
C THR A 15 -3.91 -16.79 8.59
N TYR A 16 -3.65 -15.53 8.96
CA TYR A 16 -2.43 -14.81 8.62
C TYR A 16 -1.93 -14.01 9.83
N GLN A 17 -0.71 -13.47 9.76
CA GLN A 17 -0.08 -12.78 10.87
C GLN A 17 0.04 -11.28 10.60
N LEU A 18 -0.14 -10.49 11.66
CA LEU A 18 0.19 -9.07 11.73
C LEU A 18 1.28 -8.85 12.78
N GLN A 19 2.33 -8.13 12.41
CA GLN A 19 3.25 -7.53 13.38
C GLN A 19 2.79 -6.11 13.65
N THR A 20 2.38 -5.79 14.88
CA THR A 20 1.78 -4.49 15.23
C THR A 20 2.76 -3.59 15.98
N TYR A 21 2.62 -2.27 15.78
CA TYR A 21 3.41 -1.22 16.41
C TYR A 21 2.45 -0.13 16.90
N THR A 22 2.06 -0.19 18.17
CA THR A 22 1.08 0.71 18.76
C THR A 22 1.75 1.69 19.71
N VAL A 23 1.52 2.98 19.52
CA VAL A 23 2.00 4.01 20.42
C VAL A 23 0.98 4.21 21.52
N LYS A 24 1.31 3.80 22.75
CA LYS A 24 0.50 4.13 23.92
C LYS A 24 0.81 5.56 24.35
N SER A 25 -0.20 6.41 24.38
CA SER A 25 -0.07 7.80 24.82
C SER A 25 -0.02 7.87 26.34
N GLY A 26 1.19 7.85 26.94
CA GLY A 26 1.37 8.13 28.36
C GLY A 26 1.32 9.61 28.72
N HIS A 27 1.63 10.52 27.78
CA HIS A 27 1.75 11.96 27.99
C HIS A 27 1.38 12.84 26.78
N ALA A 28 0.74 12.27 25.75
CA ALA A 28 0.24 13.09 24.63
C ALA A 28 -1.01 13.87 25.05
N PRO A 29 -1.32 15.00 24.40
CA PRO A 29 -2.59 15.65 24.61
C PRO A 29 -3.70 14.61 24.47
N LEU A 30 -4.44 14.47 25.53
CA LEU A 30 -5.51 13.50 25.69
C LEU A 30 -6.46 13.60 24.47
N ASN A 31 -6.77 12.47 23.85
CA ASN A 31 -7.78 12.28 22.79
C ASN A 31 -7.37 12.57 21.33
N LYS A 32 -6.09 12.68 21.00
CA LYS A 32 -5.72 12.70 19.59
C LYS A 32 -5.69 11.27 19.03
N LEU A 33 -6.66 10.92 18.19
CA LEU A 33 -6.64 9.70 17.41
C LEU A 33 -5.49 9.74 16.40
N ARG A 34 -4.83 8.60 16.19
CA ARG A 34 -3.68 8.48 15.29
C ARG A 34 -4.10 7.89 13.93
N PRO A 35 -3.50 8.31 12.83
CA PRO A 35 -3.64 7.54 11.59
C PRO A 35 -2.97 6.16 11.74
N LEU A 36 -3.39 5.21 10.89
CA LEU A 36 -2.83 3.86 10.83
C LEU A 36 -2.13 3.64 9.49
N ALA A 37 -0.90 3.13 9.52
CA ALA A 37 -0.17 2.64 8.37
C ALA A 37 -0.16 1.11 8.33
N ILE A 38 -0.79 0.51 7.32
CA ILE A 38 -0.78 -0.93 7.05
C ILE A 38 0.27 -1.19 5.98
N VAL A 39 1.40 -1.79 6.38
CA VAL A 39 2.57 -2.01 5.52
C VAL A 39 2.51 -3.41 4.93
N VAL A 40 2.63 -3.50 3.61
CA VAL A 40 2.59 -4.72 2.80
C VAL A 40 3.91 -4.85 2.04
N PRO A 41 4.89 -5.60 2.57
CA PRO A 41 6.21 -5.72 1.98
C PRO A 41 6.19 -6.41 0.61
N GLY A 42 7.17 -6.13 -0.23
CA GLY A 42 7.46 -6.91 -1.43
C GLY A 42 8.15 -8.25 -1.12
N GLY A 43 8.78 -8.84 -2.13
CA GLY A 43 9.48 -10.13 -2.04
C GLY A 43 9.05 -11.13 -3.10
N SER A 44 8.64 -10.66 -4.27
CA SER A 44 8.31 -11.47 -5.46
C SER A 44 7.28 -12.58 -5.18
N PHE A 45 6.37 -12.37 -4.22
CA PHE A 45 5.40 -13.35 -3.71
C PHE A 45 6.02 -14.62 -3.08
N THR A 46 7.34 -14.70 -2.93
CA THR A 46 8.04 -15.86 -2.37
C THR A 46 8.46 -15.67 -0.92
N HIS A 47 8.61 -14.43 -0.48
CA HIS A 47 8.97 -14.05 0.88
C HIS A 47 8.49 -12.63 1.17
N LEU A 48 8.66 -12.18 2.41
CA LEU A 48 8.41 -10.79 2.79
C LEU A 48 9.74 -10.06 2.97
N SER A 49 9.92 -8.98 2.24
CA SER A 49 11.13 -8.15 2.31
C SER A 49 11.26 -7.49 3.68
N VAL A 50 12.28 -7.88 4.44
CA VAL A 50 12.50 -7.39 5.82
C VAL A 50 12.64 -5.87 5.86
N LYS A 51 13.37 -5.28 4.91
CA LYS A 51 13.62 -3.84 4.86
C LYS A 51 12.40 -2.99 4.46
N GLU A 52 11.38 -3.61 3.84
CA GLU A 52 10.13 -2.96 3.46
C GLU A 52 9.02 -3.15 4.51
N GLY A 53 9.25 -3.96 5.54
CA GLY A 53 8.33 -4.22 6.63
C GLY A 53 8.55 -3.32 7.84
N GLU A 54 9.24 -3.85 8.85
CA GLU A 54 9.45 -3.16 10.13
C GLU A 54 10.10 -1.78 10.02
N PRO A 55 11.17 -1.55 9.23
CA PRO A 55 11.76 -0.23 9.11
C PRO A 55 10.77 0.83 8.63
N VAL A 56 9.93 0.49 7.65
CA VAL A 56 8.90 1.40 7.13
C VAL A 56 7.82 1.65 8.18
N ALA A 57 7.34 0.60 8.85
CA ALA A 57 6.37 0.73 9.94
C ALA A 57 6.89 1.67 11.04
N LEU A 58 8.15 1.50 11.48
CA LEU A 58 8.78 2.35 12.48
C LEU A 58 8.98 3.79 12.02
N ALA A 59 9.28 4.01 10.74
CA ALA A 59 9.37 5.34 10.16
C ALA A 59 8.03 6.09 10.30
N TYR A 60 6.90 5.48 9.95
CA TYR A 60 5.58 6.08 10.16
C TYR A 60 5.23 6.25 11.64
N VAL A 61 5.58 5.29 12.49
CA VAL A 61 5.39 5.40 13.95
C VAL A 61 6.12 6.61 14.51
N SER A 62 7.35 6.90 14.04
CA SER A 62 8.12 8.08 14.45
C SER A 62 7.43 9.41 14.07
N ARG A 63 6.49 9.36 13.14
CA ARG A 63 5.67 10.51 12.65
C ARG A 63 4.26 10.55 13.24
N GLY A 64 4.00 9.75 14.26
CA GLY A 64 2.75 9.79 15.01
C GLY A 64 1.66 8.84 14.56
N PHE A 65 1.94 7.95 13.62
CA PHE A 65 1.04 6.87 13.22
C PHE A 65 1.09 5.70 14.22
N ASN A 66 0.06 4.89 14.24
CA ASN A 66 0.19 3.47 14.56
C ASN A 66 0.49 2.71 13.27
N ALA A 67 1.12 1.55 13.37
CA ALA A 67 1.46 0.77 12.19
C ALA A 67 1.29 -0.74 12.40
N CYS A 68 1.13 -1.48 11.31
CA CYS A 68 1.29 -2.92 11.29
C CYS A 68 1.94 -3.38 9.98
N VAL A 69 2.57 -4.55 10.02
CA VAL A 69 3.10 -5.25 8.83
C VAL A 69 2.26 -6.51 8.62
N VAL A 70 1.78 -6.70 7.38
CA VAL A 70 0.94 -7.82 6.98
C VAL A 70 1.79 -8.95 6.43
N SER A 71 1.66 -10.16 6.98
CA SER A 71 2.20 -11.38 6.39
C SER A 71 1.13 -12.02 5.49
N TYR A 72 1.00 -11.49 4.27
CA TYR A 72 0.00 -11.93 3.31
C TYR A 72 0.34 -13.30 2.67
N ASN A 73 -0.64 -13.89 1.97
CA ASN A 73 -0.51 -15.19 1.29
C ASN A 73 0.60 -15.19 0.24
N LEU A 74 1.50 -16.16 0.31
CA LEU A 74 2.68 -16.30 -0.56
C LEU A 74 2.58 -17.55 -1.45
N LEU A 75 3.47 -17.67 -2.44
CA LEU A 75 3.51 -18.80 -3.39
C LEU A 75 3.70 -20.16 -2.72
N GLN A 76 4.40 -20.23 -1.59
CA GLN A 76 4.61 -21.48 -0.84
C GLN A 76 3.43 -21.86 0.07
N ASP A 77 2.52 -20.94 0.33
CA ASP A 77 1.32 -21.21 1.13
C ASP A 77 0.32 -22.06 0.30
N GLU A 78 -0.72 -22.55 0.93
CA GLU A 78 -1.76 -23.31 0.24
C GLU A 78 -2.64 -22.41 -0.66
N GLY A 79 -3.15 -22.97 -1.77
CA GLY A 79 -4.08 -22.29 -2.68
C GLY A 79 -3.40 -21.32 -3.65
N MET A 80 -4.21 -20.49 -4.29
CA MET A 80 -3.78 -19.37 -5.13
C MET A 80 -3.37 -18.20 -4.25
N ILE A 81 -2.49 -17.31 -4.75
CA ILE A 81 -2.18 -16.06 -4.05
C ILE A 81 -3.46 -15.23 -3.89
N TYR A 82 -4.24 -15.12 -4.96
CA TYR A 82 -5.48 -14.35 -4.98
C TYR A 82 -6.72 -15.25 -4.96
N PRO A 83 -7.79 -14.80 -4.26
CA PRO A 83 -7.94 -13.48 -3.67
C PRO A 83 -7.32 -13.31 -2.27
N ASP A 84 -6.79 -14.37 -1.65
CA ASP A 84 -6.38 -14.37 -0.23
C ASP A 84 -5.41 -13.25 0.15
N ALA A 85 -4.37 -12.98 -0.65
CA ALA A 85 -3.42 -11.91 -0.34
C ALA A 85 -4.11 -10.53 -0.27
N GLY A 86 -5.05 -10.25 -1.17
CA GLY A 86 -5.84 -9.02 -1.12
C GLY A 86 -6.82 -9.02 0.07
N LEU A 87 -7.47 -10.16 0.35
CA LEU A 87 -8.37 -10.30 1.48
C LEU A 87 -7.66 -10.16 2.83
N ASP A 88 -6.39 -10.57 2.95
CA ASP A 88 -5.56 -10.34 4.14
C ASP A 88 -5.42 -8.83 4.43
N VAL A 89 -5.21 -8.02 3.38
CA VAL A 89 -5.14 -6.56 3.51
C VAL A 89 -6.50 -5.97 3.90
N LEU A 90 -7.58 -6.36 3.20
CA LEU A 90 -8.93 -5.85 3.48
C LEU A 90 -9.40 -6.24 4.89
N SER A 91 -9.13 -7.48 5.31
CA SER A 91 -9.45 -7.95 6.66
C SER A 91 -8.66 -7.20 7.72
N THR A 92 -7.42 -6.78 7.42
CA THR A 92 -6.62 -5.92 8.30
C THR A 92 -7.25 -4.53 8.44
N VAL A 93 -7.70 -3.91 7.35
CA VAL A 93 -8.40 -2.62 7.39
C VAL A 93 -9.66 -2.74 8.25
N ASN A 94 -10.49 -3.77 8.01
CA ASN A 94 -11.71 -4.01 8.77
C ASN A 94 -11.42 -4.22 10.26
N TYR A 95 -10.45 -5.08 10.58
CA TYR A 95 -10.05 -5.38 11.97
C TYR A 95 -9.75 -4.12 12.76
N TYR A 96 -8.95 -3.22 12.20
CA TYR A 96 -8.59 -1.98 12.88
C TYR A 96 -9.72 -0.95 12.87
N ARG A 97 -10.53 -0.89 11.82
CA ARG A 97 -11.67 0.05 11.76
C ARG A 97 -12.72 -0.28 12.80
N GLU A 98 -13.05 -1.56 13.00
CA GLU A 98 -13.96 -2.01 14.05
C GLU A 98 -13.42 -1.78 15.47
N ARG A 99 -12.09 -1.78 15.61
CA ARG A 99 -11.40 -1.64 16.91
C ARG A 99 -10.70 -0.29 17.05
N ALA A 100 -11.14 0.72 16.31
CA ALA A 100 -10.49 2.01 16.25
C ALA A 100 -10.31 2.67 17.64
N ALA A 101 -11.31 2.56 18.50
CA ALA A 101 -11.25 3.07 19.87
C ALA A 101 -10.22 2.33 20.73
N GLU A 102 -10.11 1.00 20.60
CA GLU A 102 -9.15 0.16 21.34
C GLU A 102 -7.71 0.53 21.01
N TYR A 103 -7.44 0.74 19.70
CA TYR A 103 -6.11 1.09 19.19
C TYR A 103 -5.84 2.60 19.16
N GLN A 104 -6.81 3.43 19.58
CA GLN A 104 -6.73 4.90 19.54
C GLN A 104 -6.36 5.43 18.13
N ILE A 105 -6.95 4.84 17.10
CA ILE A 105 -6.79 5.27 15.70
C ILE A 105 -8.04 5.99 15.19
N ASP A 106 -7.81 6.86 14.20
CA ASP A 106 -8.89 7.49 13.44
C ASP A 106 -9.35 6.51 12.35
N PRO A 107 -10.59 5.99 12.39
CA PRO A 107 -11.09 5.04 11.40
C PRO A 107 -11.15 5.62 9.97
N ASN A 108 -11.09 6.95 9.84
CA ASN A 108 -11.07 7.67 8.56
C ASN A 108 -9.65 8.02 8.10
N LYS A 109 -8.60 7.53 8.78
CA LYS A 109 -7.19 7.76 8.45
C LYS A 109 -6.40 6.46 8.45
N ILE A 110 -6.94 5.46 7.81
CA ILE A 110 -6.29 4.16 7.59
C ILE A 110 -5.70 4.16 6.19
N MET A 111 -4.39 4.04 6.08
CA MET A 111 -3.70 3.91 4.80
C MET A 111 -3.05 2.55 4.64
N THR A 112 -2.98 2.08 3.40
CA THR A 112 -2.16 0.94 2.99
C THR A 112 -0.93 1.42 2.25
N ILE A 113 0.21 0.77 2.49
CA ILE A 113 1.43 0.99 1.71
C ILE A 113 1.98 -0.34 1.24
N GLY A 114 2.17 -0.48 -0.08
CA GLY A 114 2.71 -1.69 -0.70
C GLY A 114 3.94 -1.42 -1.54
N PHE A 115 4.91 -2.33 -1.47
CA PHE A 115 6.17 -2.25 -2.21
C PHE A 115 6.30 -3.42 -3.17
N SER A 116 6.75 -3.18 -4.42
CA SER A 116 7.02 -4.26 -5.37
C SER A 116 5.81 -5.22 -5.52
N ALA A 117 5.96 -6.51 -5.25
CA ALA A 117 4.86 -7.48 -5.18
C ALA A 117 3.80 -7.10 -4.12
N GLY A 118 4.18 -6.49 -2.99
CA GLY A 118 3.24 -5.95 -2.02
C GLY A 118 2.43 -4.78 -2.57
N GLY A 119 2.99 -4.02 -3.51
CA GLY A 119 2.26 -3.00 -4.28
C GLY A 119 1.16 -3.62 -5.14
N HIS A 120 1.43 -4.79 -5.74
CA HIS A 120 0.41 -5.56 -6.44
C HIS A 120 -0.70 -6.02 -5.49
N VAL A 121 -0.34 -6.54 -4.31
CA VAL A 121 -1.32 -6.98 -3.31
C VAL A 121 -2.22 -5.83 -2.86
N VAL A 122 -1.65 -4.64 -2.62
CA VAL A 122 -2.43 -3.46 -2.22
C VAL A 122 -3.34 -2.97 -3.35
N SER A 123 -2.85 -2.90 -4.58
CA SER A 123 -3.68 -2.47 -5.72
C SER A 123 -4.77 -3.49 -6.05
N ALA A 124 -4.49 -4.80 -5.92
CA ALA A 124 -5.50 -5.85 -6.01
C ALA A 124 -6.54 -5.76 -4.89
N ALA A 125 -6.12 -5.47 -3.64
CA ALA A 125 -7.05 -5.25 -2.53
C ALA A 125 -8.00 -4.07 -2.79
N ASN A 126 -7.52 -2.97 -3.40
CA ASN A 126 -8.37 -1.86 -3.79
C ASN A 126 -9.45 -2.28 -4.79
N TYR A 127 -9.09 -3.13 -5.77
CA TYR A 127 -10.06 -3.70 -6.71
C TYR A 127 -11.07 -4.60 -6.00
N LEU A 128 -10.61 -5.54 -5.17
CA LEU A 128 -11.48 -6.45 -4.42
C LEU A 128 -12.49 -5.70 -3.54
N ALA A 129 -12.09 -4.55 -2.96
CA ALA A 129 -12.97 -3.72 -2.15
C ALA A 129 -14.14 -3.14 -2.95
N ASP A 130 -14.01 -2.99 -4.28
CA ASP A 130 -15.02 -2.39 -5.14
C ASP A 130 -15.87 -3.40 -5.88
N GLU A 131 -15.38 -4.61 -6.11
CA GLU A 131 -16.03 -5.61 -6.94
C GLU A 131 -17.14 -6.34 -6.17
N ALA A 132 -18.38 -6.19 -6.64
CA ALA A 132 -19.56 -6.72 -5.97
C ALA A 132 -19.56 -8.24 -5.83
N GLU A 133 -19.03 -8.97 -6.82
CA GLU A 133 -18.95 -10.43 -6.80
C GLU A 133 -18.09 -10.92 -5.62
N TYR A 134 -16.96 -10.26 -5.35
CA TYR A 134 -16.10 -10.59 -4.22
C TYR A 134 -16.71 -10.19 -2.89
N GLN A 135 -17.37 -9.02 -2.81
CA GLN A 135 -18.09 -8.59 -1.61
C GLN A 135 -19.18 -9.59 -1.22
N GLU A 136 -19.97 -10.06 -2.19
CA GLU A 136 -21.01 -11.06 -1.96
C GLU A 136 -20.42 -12.42 -1.57
N SER A 137 -19.40 -12.88 -2.31
CA SER A 137 -18.78 -14.20 -2.10
C SER A 137 -18.11 -14.34 -0.74
N TYR A 138 -17.52 -13.26 -0.22
CA TYR A 138 -16.72 -13.27 1.01
C TYR A 138 -17.39 -12.52 2.17
N GLY A 139 -18.57 -11.95 1.96
CA GLY A 139 -19.41 -11.38 3.02
C GLY A 139 -18.86 -10.14 3.67
N TYR A 140 -18.34 -9.17 2.90
CA TYR A 140 -17.88 -7.90 3.41
C TYR A 140 -18.48 -6.71 2.66
N GLU A 141 -18.51 -5.55 3.32
CA GLU A 141 -18.95 -4.28 2.74
C GLU A 141 -17.72 -3.49 2.25
N GLY A 142 -17.71 -3.11 0.98
CA GLY A 142 -16.56 -2.41 0.36
C GLY A 142 -16.12 -1.16 1.12
N ASP A 143 -17.05 -0.32 1.57
CA ASP A 143 -16.73 0.91 2.30
C ASP A 143 -16.13 0.64 3.69
N GLN A 144 -16.42 -0.53 4.30
CA GLN A 144 -15.84 -0.92 5.59
C GLN A 144 -14.40 -1.40 5.45
N VAL A 145 -14.06 -2.01 4.33
CA VAL A 145 -12.74 -2.63 4.09
C VAL A 145 -11.81 -1.74 3.27
N ARG A 146 -12.34 -0.70 2.56
CA ARG A 146 -11.54 0.19 1.72
C ARG A 146 -10.66 1.09 2.58
N PRO A 147 -9.33 1.16 2.33
CA PRO A 147 -8.47 2.14 2.99
C PRO A 147 -8.83 3.57 2.58
N ASN A 148 -8.43 4.55 3.40
CA ASN A 148 -8.68 5.96 3.12
C ASN A 148 -7.62 6.59 2.19
N ALA A 149 -6.47 5.93 2.07
CA ALA A 149 -5.36 6.31 1.20
C ALA A 149 -4.53 5.08 0.84
N THR A 150 -3.89 5.12 -0.31
CA THR A 150 -2.98 4.08 -0.79
C THR A 150 -1.64 4.69 -1.16
N ILE A 151 -0.53 4.03 -0.77
CA ILE A 151 0.82 4.35 -1.20
C ILE A 151 1.41 3.15 -1.92
N LEU A 152 1.95 3.36 -3.11
CA LEU A 152 2.56 2.32 -3.94
C LEU A 152 4.02 2.67 -4.24
N GLY A 153 4.95 1.89 -3.68
CA GLY A 153 6.38 2.05 -3.90
C GLY A 153 6.90 1.08 -4.94
N TYR A 154 7.44 1.59 -6.05
CA TYR A 154 7.96 0.80 -7.19
C TYR A 154 7.12 -0.47 -7.43
N PRO A 155 5.77 -0.31 -7.53
CA PRO A 155 4.85 -1.43 -7.51
C PRO A 155 4.96 -2.29 -8.76
N LEU A 156 4.78 -3.58 -8.58
CA LEU A 156 4.29 -4.43 -9.63
C LEU A 156 2.77 -4.18 -9.74
N THR A 157 2.26 -3.79 -10.90
CA THR A 157 0.81 -3.64 -11.12
C THR A 157 0.29 -4.60 -12.18
N ASP A 158 1.18 -5.08 -13.04
CA ASP A 158 0.90 -6.11 -14.04
C ASP A 158 1.97 -7.19 -13.95
N VAL A 159 1.57 -8.41 -13.55
CA VAL A 159 2.51 -9.53 -13.34
C VAL A 159 3.24 -9.95 -14.61
N HIS A 160 2.79 -9.50 -15.79
CA HIS A 160 3.49 -9.73 -17.06
C HIS A 160 4.58 -8.68 -17.34
N LYS A 161 4.60 -7.56 -16.62
CA LYS A 161 5.57 -6.47 -16.80
C LYS A 161 6.71 -6.52 -15.78
N VAL A 162 7.28 -7.70 -15.60
CA VAL A 162 8.51 -7.92 -14.81
C VAL A 162 9.64 -8.35 -15.73
N ALA A 163 10.87 -8.02 -15.35
CA ALA A 163 12.06 -8.37 -16.14
C ALA A 163 12.55 -9.81 -15.93
N PHE A 164 11.84 -10.60 -15.12
CA PHE A 164 12.20 -11.99 -14.82
C PHE A 164 10.95 -12.86 -14.79
N GLU A 165 11.12 -14.16 -15.03
CA GLU A 165 10.04 -15.11 -14.82
C GLU A 165 9.76 -15.26 -13.32
N ILE A 166 8.48 -15.13 -12.93
CA ILE A 166 8.05 -15.47 -11.56
C ILE A 166 8.31 -16.96 -11.36
N GLY A 167 9.35 -17.27 -10.61
CA GLY A 167 9.85 -18.63 -10.45
C GLY A 167 8.90 -19.57 -9.72
N GLY A 168 9.09 -20.86 -9.93
CA GLY A 168 8.61 -21.93 -9.09
C GLY A 168 7.14 -22.33 -9.24
N ARG A 169 6.19 -21.48 -8.93
CA ARG A 169 4.73 -21.75 -8.96
C ARG A 169 3.98 -20.56 -9.55
N ALA A 170 4.47 -20.07 -10.68
CA ALA A 170 3.91 -18.91 -11.38
C ALA A 170 2.42 -19.08 -11.72
N ASP A 171 1.97 -20.33 -11.95
CA ASP A 171 0.56 -20.67 -12.12
C ASP A 171 -0.33 -20.23 -10.96
N ARG A 172 0.22 -20.15 -9.74
CA ARG A 172 -0.51 -19.69 -8.55
C ARG A 172 -0.56 -18.16 -8.40
N ALA A 173 0.30 -17.44 -9.09
CA ALA A 173 0.31 -15.98 -9.13
C ALA A 173 -0.67 -15.42 -10.18
N LEU A 174 -1.17 -16.28 -11.08
CA LEU A 174 -2.03 -15.91 -12.20
C LEU A 174 -3.48 -16.37 -11.95
N PRO A 175 -4.28 -15.62 -11.21
CA PRO A 175 -5.70 -15.94 -11.03
C PRO A 175 -6.44 -15.81 -12.36
N PRO A 176 -7.62 -16.45 -12.51
CA PRO A 176 -8.41 -16.36 -13.73
C PRO A 176 -8.98 -14.94 -13.97
N ASP A 177 -9.11 -14.13 -12.93
CA ASP A 177 -9.56 -12.74 -13.06
C ASP A 177 -8.43 -11.84 -13.59
N PRO A 178 -8.56 -11.28 -14.81
CA PRO A 178 -7.52 -10.44 -15.41
C PRO A 178 -7.23 -9.17 -14.62
N LYS A 179 -8.16 -8.65 -13.82
CA LYS A 179 -7.97 -7.48 -12.96
C LYS A 179 -7.12 -7.77 -11.72
N LEU A 180 -6.93 -9.06 -11.39
CA LEU A 180 -5.98 -9.52 -10.37
C LEU A 180 -4.60 -9.87 -10.97
N VAL A 181 -4.47 -9.83 -12.30
CA VAL A 181 -3.21 -9.99 -13.03
C VAL A 181 -2.63 -8.63 -13.40
N ASP A 182 -3.44 -7.76 -14.00
CA ASP A 182 -3.16 -6.34 -14.26
C ASP A 182 -4.14 -5.50 -13.45
N THR A 183 -3.67 -4.99 -12.33
CA THR A 183 -4.49 -4.22 -11.38
C THR A 183 -4.90 -2.84 -11.89
N ALA A 184 -4.25 -2.34 -12.97
CA ALA A 184 -4.70 -1.13 -13.64
C ALA A 184 -6.10 -1.30 -14.25
N LEU A 185 -6.45 -2.52 -14.69
CA LEU A 185 -7.79 -2.85 -15.19
C LEU A 185 -8.88 -2.83 -14.09
N GLY A 186 -8.47 -2.93 -12.83
CA GLY A 186 -9.34 -2.91 -11.65
C GLY A 186 -9.55 -1.53 -11.04
N VAL A 187 -8.91 -0.49 -11.58
CA VAL A 187 -9.08 0.88 -11.08
C VAL A 187 -10.50 1.38 -11.38
N SER A 188 -11.16 1.96 -10.38
CA SER A 188 -12.51 2.51 -10.44
C SER A 188 -12.56 3.91 -9.83
N PRO A 189 -13.66 4.66 -9.99
CA PRO A 189 -13.85 5.93 -9.29
C PRO A 189 -13.86 5.83 -7.76
N LYS A 190 -13.98 4.62 -7.20
CA LYS A 190 -13.93 4.36 -5.76
C LYS A 190 -12.54 3.95 -5.27
N THR A 191 -11.58 3.73 -6.18
CA THR A 191 -10.18 3.47 -5.80
C THR A 191 -9.69 4.58 -4.88
N PRO A 192 -9.04 4.26 -3.74
CA PRO A 192 -8.57 5.28 -2.81
C PRO A 192 -7.61 6.28 -3.45
N PRO A 193 -7.57 7.54 -2.97
CA PRO A 193 -6.50 8.45 -3.33
C PRO A 193 -5.14 7.78 -3.22
N THR A 194 -4.30 7.92 -4.24
CA THR A 194 -3.07 7.13 -4.38
C THR A 194 -1.85 8.05 -4.47
N PHE A 195 -0.85 7.78 -3.64
CA PHE A 195 0.52 8.28 -3.79
C PHE A 195 1.38 7.17 -4.39
N ILE A 196 2.11 7.47 -5.46
CA ILE A 196 2.90 6.45 -6.16
C ILE A 196 4.31 6.97 -6.41
N PHE A 197 5.32 6.10 -6.23
CA PHE A 197 6.70 6.45 -6.51
C PHE A 197 7.47 5.29 -7.13
N GLN A 198 8.39 5.63 -8.04
CA GLN A 198 9.14 4.68 -8.85
C GLN A 198 10.50 5.27 -9.23
N SER A 199 11.46 4.43 -9.61
CA SER A 199 12.69 4.86 -10.29
C SER A 199 12.64 4.54 -11.78
N TRP A 200 13.12 5.50 -12.58
CA TRP A 200 13.18 5.36 -14.04
C TRP A 200 14.05 4.19 -14.49
N ASN A 201 15.10 3.91 -13.73
CA ASN A 201 16.06 2.85 -14.01
C ASN A 201 15.80 1.54 -13.27
N ASP A 202 14.56 1.30 -12.81
CA ASP A 202 14.16 0.04 -12.18
C ASP A 202 14.23 -1.11 -13.19
N PRO A 203 15.13 -2.12 -13.01
CA PRO A 203 15.26 -3.23 -13.93
C PRO A 203 14.32 -4.39 -13.61
N ILE A 204 13.56 -4.33 -12.52
CA ILE A 204 12.71 -5.42 -12.00
C ILE A 204 11.24 -5.14 -12.29
N CYS A 205 10.66 -4.15 -11.63
CA CYS A 205 9.31 -3.67 -11.92
C CYS A 205 9.44 -2.48 -12.87
N LEU A 206 9.26 -2.74 -14.17
CA LEU A 206 9.47 -1.73 -15.18
C LEU A 206 8.60 -0.47 -14.91
N PRO A 207 9.11 0.75 -15.15
CA PRO A 207 8.34 1.99 -14.95
C PRO A 207 6.99 2.03 -15.66
N THR A 208 6.83 1.23 -16.72
CA THR A 208 5.55 1.07 -17.43
C THR A 208 4.41 0.50 -16.57
N ASN A 209 4.73 -0.18 -15.46
CA ASN A 209 3.73 -0.56 -14.45
C ASN A 209 3.06 0.69 -13.88
N VAL A 210 3.87 1.61 -13.37
CA VAL A 210 3.40 2.85 -12.74
C VAL A 210 2.65 3.71 -13.76
N MET A 211 3.21 3.90 -14.96
CA MET A 211 2.60 4.71 -16.01
C MET A 211 1.20 4.21 -16.41
N ALA A 212 1.02 2.88 -16.52
CA ALA A 212 -0.28 2.30 -16.84
C ALA A 212 -1.29 2.48 -15.67
N TYR A 213 -0.83 2.34 -14.44
CA TYR A 213 -1.69 2.53 -13.27
C TYR A 213 -2.08 3.99 -13.08
N GLU A 214 -1.16 4.94 -13.27
CA GLU A 214 -1.43 6.39 -13.26
C GLU A 214 -2.45 6.79 -14.33
N GLU A 215 -2.32 6.26 -15.56
CA GLU A 215 -3.29 6.47 -16.64
C GLU A 215 -4.68 5.99 -16.20
N ALA A 216 -4.78 4.80 -15.58
CA ALA A 216 -6.04 4.26 -15.11
C ALA A 216 -6.64 5.13 -13.96
N LEU A 217 -5.83 5.62 -13.03
CA LEU A 217 -6.26 6.56 -11.98
C LEU A 217 -6.80 7.85 -12.58
N PHE A 218 -6.09 8.42 -13.56
CA PHE A 218 -6.50 9.65 -14.24
C PHE A 218 -7.84 9.49 -14.97
N GLN A 219 -8.00 8.41 -15.73
CA GLN A 219 -9.23 8.11 -16.47
C GLN A 219 -10.45 7.94 -15.53
N ASN A 220 -10.23 7.40 -14.34
CA ASN A 220 -11.25 7.22 -13.31
C ASN A 220 -11.40 8.41 -12.36
N LYS A 221 -10.69 9.53 -12.59
CA LYS A 221 -10.72 10.76 -11.77
C LYS A 221 -10.33 10.53 -10.31
N VAL A 222 -9.50 9.55 -10.06
CA VAL A 222 -8.93 9.28 -8.74
C VAL A 222 -7.81 10.28 -8.46
N LYS A 223 -7.79 10.86 -7.25
CA LYS A 223 -6.70 11.76 -6.83
C LYS A 223 -5.39 10.97 -6.77
N CYS A 224 -4.37 11.46 -7.45
CA CYS A 224 -3.05 10.83 -7.49
C CYS A 224 -1.95 11.88 -7.33
N GLU A 225 -0.92 11.53 -6.55
CA GLU A 225 0.37 12.21 -6.57
C GLU A 225 1.44 11.19 -6.96
N ALA A 226 2.28 11.52 -7.95
CA ALA A 226 3.23 10.58 -8.53
C ALA A 226 4.65 11.17 -8.60
N HIS A 227 5.65 10.34 -8.29
CA HIS A 227 7.07 10.71 -8.32
C HIS A 227 7.89 9.67 -9.06
N MET A 228 8.47 10.07 -10.19
CA MET A 228 9.41 9.27 -10.96
C MET A 228 10.83 9.78 -10.73
N PHE A 229 11.60 9.08 -9.89
CA PHE A 229 13.01 9.40 -9.65
C PHE A 229 13.86 8.88 -10.80
N ASP A 230 14.88 9.64 -11.23
CA ASP A 230 15.79 9.24 -12.32
C ASP A 230 16.64 8.01 -11.96
N ILE A 231 17.05 7.90 -10.70
CA ILE A 231 17.88 6.81 -10.15
C ILE A 231 17.29 6.31 -8.85
N GLY A 232 17.28 4.98 -8.67
CA GLY A 232 16.85 4.31 -7.43
C GLY A 232 16.93 2.80 -7.54
N TYR A 233 16.95 2.27 -8.78
CA TYR A 233 16.84 0.83 -9.06
C TYR A 233 15.54 0.26 -8.48
N HIS A 234 15.59 -0.95 -7.93
CA HIS A 234 14.45 -1.62 -7.33
C HIS A 234 14.67 -1.92 -5.85
N GLY A 235 13.59 -1.93 -5.07
CA GLY A 235 13.62 -2.42 -3.69
C GLY A 235 14.40 -1.55 -2.71
N TYR A 236 14.42 -0.23 -2.90
CA TYR A 236 15.20 0.68 -2.07
C TYR A 236 14.54 1.03 -0.71
N SER A 237 13.27 0.62 -0.48
CA SER A 237 12.58 0.88 0.80
C SER A 237 12.62 2.38 1.18
N LEU A 238 13.11 2.72 2.36
CA LEU A 238 13.31 4.11 2.79
C LEU A 238 14.50 4.80 2.11
N ALA A 239 15.28 4.07 1.31
CA ALA A 239 16.48 4.54 0.62
C ALA A 239 17.51 5.19 1.56
N THR A 240 17.59 4.72 2.81
CA THR A 240 18.59 5.19 3.78
C THR A 240 19.83 4.29 3.78
N PRO A 241 21.02 4.83 4.14
CA PRO A 241 22.25 4.04 4.18
C PRO A 241 22.17 2.82 5.10
N GLU A 242 21.39 2.88 6.17
CA GLU A 242 21.24 1.79 7.15
C GLU A 242 20.50 0.57 6.57
N LEU A 243 19.73 0.77 5.50
CA LEU A 243 19.02 -0.29 4.79
C LEU A 243 19.74 -0.78 3.54
N SER A 244 20.92 -0.21 3.24
CA SER A 244 21.80 -0.65 2.15
C SER A 244 22.97 -1.47 2.70
N THR A 245 23.54 -2.32 1.85
CA THR A 245 24.77 -3.06 2.12
C THR A 245 25.85 -2.64 1.11
N GLU A 246 27.10 -3.10 1.29
CA GLU A 246 28.16 -2.83 0.33
C GLU A 246 27.80 -3.28 -1.08
N ASP A 247 27.08 -4.40 -1.21
CA ASP A 247 26.64 -4.97 -2.50
C ASP A 247 25.47 -4.21 -3.14
N ILE A 248 24.70 -3.44 -2.33
CA ILE A 248 23.54 -2.69 -2.78
C ILE A 248 23.60 -1.22 -2.33
N PHE A 249 24.80 -0.65 -2.22
CA PHE A 249 25.03 0.72 -1.72
C PHE A 249 24.22 1.79 -2.48
N TRP A 250 23.90 1.56 -3.76
CA TRP A 250 23.08 2.47 -4.57
C TRP A 250 21.63 2.62 -4.07
N GLN A 251 21.16 1.72 -3.22
CA GLN A 251 19.83 1.83 -2.61
C GLN A 251 19.77 2.88 -1.50
N GLY A 252 20.91 3.29 -0.95
CA GLY A 252 21.01 4.42 -0.02
C GLY A 252 21.13 5.74 -0.75
N ASN A 253 20.03 6.23 -1.34
CA ASN A 253 20.00 7.46 -2.15
C ASN A 253 19.18 8.56 -1.46
N PRO A 254 19.81 9.66 -0.97
CA PRO A 254 19.10 10.75 -0.27
C PRO A 254 18.04 11.44 -1.14
N HIS A 255 18.20 11.48 -2.47
CA HIS A 255 17.21 12.06 -3.35
C HIS A 255 15.95 11.18 -3.41
N THR A 256 16.14 9.88 -3.64
CA THR A 256 15.04 8.91 -3.67
C THR A 256 14.36 8.77 -2.30
N ALA A 257 15.13 8.85 -1.19
CA ALA A 257 14.60 8.82 0.18
C ALA A 257 13.56 9.93 0.47
N ARG A 258 13.51 10.97 -0.34
CA ARG A 258 12.52 12.07 -0.20
C ARG A 258 11.08 11.60 -0.36
N TRP A 259 10.85 10.45 -1.03
CA TRP A 259 9.50 9.91 -1.18
C TRP A 259 8.76 9.82 0.15
N PHE A 260 9.47 9.46 1.22
CA PHE A 260 8.86 9.29 2.55
C PHE A 260 8.30 10.62 3.09
N ASN A 261 9.09 11.71 3.03
CA ASN A 261 8.61 13.02 3.46
C ASN A 261 7.50 13.57 2.54
N LEU A 262 7.62 13.37 1.22
CA LEU A 262 6.59 13.74 0.25
C LEU A 262 5.27 13.00 0.54
N SER A 263 5.32 11.71 0.87
CA SER A 263 4.13 10.95 1.26
C SER A 263 3.46 11.48 2.52
N LEU A 264 4.25 11.96 3.50
CA LEU A 264 3.71 12.55 4.72
C LEU A 264 3.04 13.90 4.45
N GLU A 265 3.63 14.75 3.62
CA GLU A 265 3.06 16.02 3.19
C GLU A 265 1.73 15.79 2.44
N TRP A 266 1.72 14.83 1.51
CA TRP A 266 0.52 14.42 0.80
C TRP A 266 -0.59 13.90 1.74
N LEU A 267 -0.24 13.03 2.70
CA LEU A 267 -1.20 12.51 3.69
C LEU A 267 -1.75 13.63 4.59
N ASP A 268 -0.92 14.60 4.97
CA ASP A 268 -1.36 15.74 5.77
C ASP A 268 -2.37 16.58 4.99
N HIS A 269 -2.11 16.88 3.73
CA HIS A 269 -3.07 17.55 2.86
C HIS A 269 -4.36 16.75 2.71
N LEU A 270 -4.27 15.45 2.45
CA LEU A 270 -5.42 14.58 2.24
C LEU A 270 -6.30 14.47 3.49
N PHE A 271 -5.67 14.34 4.67
CA PHE A 271 -6.36 14.13 5.93
C PHE A 271 -6.69 15.43 6.69
N SER A 272 -6.22 16.59 6.25
CA SER A 272 -6.53 17.89 6.86
C SER A 272 -7.96 18.35 6.58
N GLY A 273 -8.62 17.76 5.58
CA GLY A 273 -9.93 18.18 5.12
C GLY A 273 -9.92 19.52 4.36
N ILE A 274 -8.73 20.06 4.03
CA ILE A 274 -8.62 21.26 3.21
C ILE A 274 -9.01 20.89 1.77
N ASN A 275 -10.12 21.47 1.30
CA ASN A 275 -10.56 21.25 -0.07
C ASN A 275 -9.91 22.29 -0.99
N TYR A 276 -8.86 21.90 -1.68
CA TYR A 276 -8.20 22.78 -2.67
C TYR A 276 -9.04 22.99 -3.94
N ASP A 277 -10.05 22.14 -4.20
CA ASP A 277 -10.95 22.23 -5.36
C ASP A 277 -11.94 23.41 -5.22
N GLU A 278 -12.20 23.92 -4.01
CA GLU A 278 -13.07 25.09 -3.79
C GLU A 278 -12.54 26.39 -4.46
N ASN A 279 -11.26 26.42 -4.80
CA ASN A 279 -10.65 27.55 -5.51
C ASN A 279 -10.54 27.34 -7.03
N LYS A 280 -11.00 26.20 -7.57
CA LYS A 280 -10.88 25.88 -8.99
C LYS A 280 -11.58 26.91 -9.88
N ASP A 281 -12.77 27.36 -9.46
CA ASP A 281 -13.52 28.38 -10.21
C ASP A 281 -12.84 29.76 -10.17
N LYS A 282 -12.17 30.09 -9.06
CA LYS A 282 -11.38 31.33 -8.94
C LYS A 282 -10.12 31.28 -9.80
N LEU A 283 -9.44 30.12 -9.89
CA LEU A 283 -8.27 29.95 -10.73
C LEU A 283 -8.67 30.01 -12.21
N THR A 284 -9.79 29.40 -12.60
CA THR A 284 -10.28 29.45 -13.99
C THR A 284 -10.61 30.88 -14.40
N GLN A 285 -11.13 31.72 -13.49
CA GLN A 285 -11.39 33.14 -13.74
C GLN A 285 -10.14 34.02 -13.89
N LEU A 286 -9.00 33.59 -13.33
CA LEU A 286 -7.71 34.30 -13.46
C LEU A 286 -7.02 34.07 -14.80
N TYR A 287 -7.43 33.03 -15.53
CA TYR A 287 -6.84 32.63 -16.83
C TYR A 287 -7.81 32.85 -18.01
N GLN A 288 -8.98 33.43 -17.78
CA GLN A 288 -9.89 33.97 -18.80
C GLN A 288 -9.69 35.48 -18.99
#